data_fef1ffd3508ba2aac6d8612caf05b671
#
_entry.id   fef1ffd3508ba2aac6d8612caf05b671
#
_cell.length_a   1.000
_cell.length_b   1.000
_cell.length_c   1.000
_cell.angle_alpha   90.00
_cell.angle_beta   90.00
_cell.angle_gamma   90.00
#
_symmetry.space_group_name_H-M   'P 1'
#
loop_
_entity.id
_entity.type
_entity.pdbx_description
1 polymer ?
#
loop_
_entity_poly.entity_id
_entity_poly.type
_entity_poly.pdbx_seq_one_letter_code
_entity_poly.pdbx_strand_id
1 'polypeptide(L)'
;MAQDLQNLAQFLPDIKIVCVYGGAGMDKQQRQLKAGCQIVVATPGRLMDHYRHHAIDVSDVKTVVLDEADEMLNMGFYKDVKYIIDLMKHRESLSMFSATISREVLDIGWLYQHNAAEVSVQPVEDSSPKIAQYKLLTTGRDKLADAAQIIIDEGYKRVMIFCNTKYNTGMLANQLARLNFNVDCLHGDLSQAERNRIMTRFKAGEIDVLVATDVAARGIDVSDVDAVINYDVPEENEHYTHRIGRTGRARKQGASYLFYTKEEQKRVDQLLRLTRNTDDCKSVKFDFNHEHLKIEDTAPADKFQIKAYF
;
A
#
# COMPACT_ATOMS: atom_id res chain seq x y z
N MET A 1 -3.43 7.79 -9.74
CA MET A 1 -2.75 8.15 -11.00
C MET A 1 -3.68 8.20 -12.24
N ALA A 2 -4.28 7.10 -12.75
CA ALA A 2 -5.08 7.19 -14.01
C ALA A 2 -6.27 8.15 -13.91
N GLN A 3 -7.01 8.16 -12.80
CA GLN A 3 -8.10 9.11 -12.57
C GLN A 3 -7.62 10.55 -12.50
N ASP A 4 -6.47 10.79 -11.89
CA ASP A 4 -5.91 12.14 -11.77
C ASP A 4 -5.48 12.67 -13.12
N LEU A 5 -4.87 11.80 -13.96
CA LEU A 5 -4.55 12.15 -15.34
C LEU A 5 -5.82 12.44 -16.16
N GLN A 6 -6.90 11.66 -15.98
CA GLN A 6 -8.19 11.93 -16.63
C GLN A 6 -8.78 13.27 -16.18
N ASN A 7 -8.69 13.59 -14.90
CA ASN A 7 -9.14 14.86 -14.35
C ASN A 7 -8.32 16.04 -14.93
N LEU A 8 -6.99 15.88 -15.04
CA LEU A 8 -6.12 16.89 -15.66
C LEU A 8 -6.40 17.06 -17.15
N ALA A 9 -6.71 15.99 -17.85
CA ALA A 9 -7.00 15.99 -19.28
C ALA A 9 -8.45 16.33 -19.64
N GLN A 10 -9.31 16.70 -18.67
CA GLN A 10 -10.75 16.90 -18.90
C GLN A 10 -11.09 17.94 -19.99
N PHE A 11 -10.19 18.90 -20.21
CA PHE A 11 -10.33 19.92 -21.26
C PHE A 11 -9.50 19.65 -22.52
N LEU A 12 -8.90 18.47 -22.64
CA LEU A 12 -8.06 18.02 -23.75
C LEU A 12 -8.72 16.82 -24.45
N PRO A 13 -9.73 17.05 -25.32
CA PRO A 13 -10.57 15.97 -25.89
C PRO A 13 -9.77 14.97 -26.73
N ASP A 14 -8.62 15.36 -27.26
CA ASP A 14 -7.77 14.51 -28.09
C ASP A 14 -6.85 13.60 -27.27
N ILE A 15 -6.76 13.79 -25.94
CA ILE A 15 -5.93 12.98 -25.06
C ILE A 15 -6.74 11.80 -24.53
N LYS A 16 -6.46 10.62 -25.05
CA LYS A 16 -7.03 9.35 -24.58
C LYS A 16 -6.04 8.67 -23.62
N ILE A 17 -6.53 8.34 -22.44
CA ILE A 17 -5.75 7.68 -21.39
C ILE A 17 -6.30 6.26 -21.22
N VAL A 18 -5.45 5.26 -21.41
CA VAL A 18 -5.79 3.85 -21.22
C VAL A 18 -5.06 3.30 -20.00
N CYS A 19 -5.78 2.59 -19.16
CA CYS A 19 -5.23 1.95 -17.98
C CYS A 19 -5.16 0.44 -18.16
N VAL A 20 -3.96 -0.15 -18.01
CA VAL A 20 -3.73 -1.59 -18.18
C VAL A 20 -3.06 -2.18 -16.94
N TYR A 21 -3.78 -3.05 -16.25
CA TYR A 21 -3.35 -3.62 -14.97
C TYR A 21 -3.91 -5.04 -14.77
N GLY A 22 -3.28 -5.81 -13.90
CA GLY A 22 -3.70 -7.15 -13.54
C GLY A 22 -5.08 -7.19 -12.85
N GLY A 23 -5.77 -8.33 -12.92
CA GLY A 23 -7.07 -8.51 -12.27
C GLY A 23 -8.28 -7.91 -13.01
N ALA A 24 -8.08 -7.14 -14.08
CA ALA A 24 -9.15 -6.69 -14.97
C ALA A 24 -9.18 -7.48 -16.29
N GLY A 25 -10.34 -7.54 -16.92
CA GLY A 25 -10.55 -8.28 -18.18
C GLY A 25 -9.64 -7.82 -19.31
N MET A 26 -8.89 -8.75 -19.88
CA MET A 26 -7.90 -8.48 -20.91
C MET A 26 -8.51 -7.94 -22.20
N ASP A 27 -9.64 -8.51 -22.64
CA ASP A 27 -10.33 -8.13 -23.89
C ASP A 27 -10.77 -6.66 -23.90
N LYS A 28 -11.22 -6.14 -22.76
CA LYS A 28 -11.62 -4.73 -22.64
C LYS A 28 -10.41 -3.82 -22.82
N GLN A 29 -9.30 -4.15 -22.15
CA GLN A 29 -8.07 -3.38 -22.25
C GLN A 29 -7.49 -3.44 -23.67
N GLN A 30 -7.50 -4.61 -24.33
CA GLN A 30 -7.05 -4.75 -25.72
C GLN A 30 -7.87 -3.90 -26.68
N ARG A 31 -9.19 -3.87 -26.53
CA ARG A 31 -10.05 -3.03 -27.37
C ARG A 31 -9.74 -1.55 -27.20
N GLN A 32 -9.47 -1.11 -25.97
CA GLN A 32 -9.10 0.28 -25.69
C GLN A 32 -7.75 0.65 -26.31
N LEU A 33 -6.73 -0.23 -26.16
CA LEU A 33 -5.42 -0.03 -26.76
C LEU A 33 -5.47 0.04 -28.29
N LYS A 34 -6.21 -0.88 -28.92
CA LYS A 34 -6.40 -0.92 -30.39
C LYS A 34 -7.14 0.31 -30.92
N ALA A 35 -7.98 0.95 -30.12
CA ALA A 35 -8.64 2.21 -30.49
C ALA A 35 -7.69 3.41 -30.47
N GLY A 36 -6.44 3.23 -30.04
CA GLY A 36 -5.41 4.26 -29.95
C GLY A 36 -5.53 5.11 -28.68
N CYS A 37 -4.39 5.48 -28.14
CA CYS A 37 -4.28 6.36 -26.95
C CYS A 37 -2.95 7.12 -26.98
N GLN A 38 -2.92 8.26 -26.29
CA GLN A 38 -1.73 9.09 -26.12
C GLN A 38 -0.98 8.78 -24.82
N ILE A 39 -1.71 8.30 -23.80
CA ILE A 39 -1.14 7.95 -22.51
C ILE A 39 -1.60 6.54 -22.09
N VAL A 40 -0.64 5.72 -21.69
CA VAL A 40 -0.89 4.40 -21.09
C VAL A 40 -0.40 4.41 -19.66
N VAL A 41 -1.29 4.12 -18.72
CA VAL A 41 -0.96 3.86 -17.32
C VAL A 41 -0.95 2.36 -17.11
N ALA A 42 0.20 1.79 -16.76
CA ALA A 42 0.38 0.36 -16.79
C ALA A 42 1.08 -0.19 -15.54
N THR A 43 0.73 -1.43 -15.17
CA THR A 43 1.64 -2.28 -14.38
C THR A 43 2.54 -3.07 -15.32
N PRO A 44 3.84 -3.28 -14.98
CA PRO A 44 4.82 -3.90 -15.89
C PRO A 44 4.35 -5.22 -16.47
N GLY A 45 3.93 -6.17 -15.64
CA GLY A 45 3.50 -7.50 -16.09
C GLY A 45 2.33 -7.44 -17.07
N ARG A 46 1.30 -6.60 -16.84
CA ARG A 46 0.16 -6.50 -17.75
C ARG A 46 0.52 -5.78 -19.06
N LEU A 47 1.41 -4.81 -19.03
CA LEU A 47 1.92 -4.18 -20.24
C LEU A 47 2.66 -5.19 -21.11
N MET A 48 3.49 -6.03 -20.48
CA MET A 48 4.18 -7.14 -21.16
C MET A 48 3.21 -8.15 -21.79
N ASP A 49 2.12 -8.50 -21.09
CA ASP A 49 1.11 -9.40 -21.64
C ASP A 49 0.47 -8.80 -22.89
N HIS A 50 0.09 -7.52 -22.86
CA HIS A 50 -0.48 -6.84 -24.03
C HIS A 50 0.52 -6.73 -25.17
N TYR A 51 1.79 -6.49 -24.90
CA TYR A 51 2.85 -6.46 -25.91
C TYR A 51 3.03 -7.84 -26.57
N ARG A 52 3.14 -8.91 -25.78
CA ARG A 52 3.27 -10.30 -26.28
C ARG A 52 2.08 -10.74 -27.15
N HIS A 53 0.89 -10.21 -26.87
CA HIS A 53 -0.32 -10.47 -27.65
C HIS A 53 -0.55 -9.46 -28.79
N HIS A 54 0.45 -8.66 -29.12
CA HIS A 54 0.40 -7.64 -30.19
C HIS A 54 -0.82 -6.68 -30.07
N ALA A 55 -1.22 -6.38 -28.83
CA ALA A 55 -2.31 -5.45 -28.55
C ALA A 55 -1.83 -4.01 -28.44
N ILE A 56 -0.53 -3.79 -28.26
CA ILE A 56 0.14 -2.50 -28.20
C ILE A 56 1.51 -2.59 -28.86
N ASP A 57 1.90 -1.54 -29.54
CA ASP A 57 3.26 -1.26 -29.94
C ASP A 57 3.79 -0.10 -29.08
N VAL A 58 4.95 -0.30 -28.48
CA VAL A 58 5.59 0.69 -27.60
C VAL A 58 6.82 1.34 -28.22
N SER A 59 7.14 1.03 -29.48
CA SER A 59 8.34 1.52 -30.16
C SER A 59 8.37 3.03 -30.29
N ASP A 60 7.22 3.66 -30.47
CA ASP A 60 7.07 5.11 -30.65
C ASP A 60 6.81 5.90 -29.37
N VAL A 61 6.90 5.25 -28.21
CA VAL A 61 6.78 5.93 -26.92
C VAL A 61 7.93 6.93 -26.76
N LYS A 62 7.59 8.19 -26.54
CA LYS A 62 8.53 9.32 -26.38
C LYS A 62 8.92 9.56 -24.93
N THR A 63 7.98 9.45 -24.04
CA THR A 63 8.15 9.75 -22.61
C THR A 63 7.78 8.56 -21.76
N VAL A 64 8.65 8.19 -20.85
CA VAL A 64 8.44 7.13 -19.86
C VAL A 64 8.53 7.73 -18.47
N VAL A 65 7.59 7.37 -17.62
CA VAL A 65 7.57 7.72 -16.21
C VAL A 65 7.49 6.43 -15.39
N LEU A 66 8.46 6.22 -14.52
CA LEU A 66 8.43 5.17 -13.51
C LEU A 66 8.04 5.82 -12.18
N ASP A 67 6.86 5.48 -11.69
CA ASP A 67 6.34 5.98 -10.41
C ASP A 67 6.45 4.88 -9.35
N GLU A 68 6.80 5.24 -8.11
CA GLU A 68 7.15 4.30 -7.04
C GLU A 68 8.20 3.27 -7.54
N ALA A 69 9.28 3.77 -8.17
CA ALA A 69 10.25 2.92 -8.87
C ALA A 69 10.92 1.91 -7.93
N ASP A 70 11.28 2.31 -6.72
CA ASP A 70 11.83 1.43 -5.68
C ASP A 70 10.91 0.24 -5.38
N GLU A 71 9.62 0.51 -5.15
CA GLU A 71 8.63 -0.51 -4.87
C GLU A 71 8.48 -1.49 -6.03
N MET A 72 8.37 -0.97 -7.24
CA MET A 72 8.20 -1.77 -8.44
C MET A 72 9.42 -2.69 -8.68
N LEU A 73 10.63 -2.17 -8.47
CA LEU A 73 11.87 -2.93 -8.66
C LEU A 73 12.08 -3.95 -7.52
N ASN A 74 11.77 -3.61 -6.28
CA ASN A 74 11.80 -4.53 -5.12
C ASN A 74 10.80 -5.68 -5.27
N MET A 75 9.66 -5.46 -5.93
CA MET A 75 8.71 -6.53 -6.27
C MET A 75 9.23 -7.53 -7.31
N GLY A 76 10.45 -7.38 -7.80
CA GLY A 76 11.08 -8.25 -8.78
C GLY A 76 10.80 -7.88 -10.23
N PHE A 77 10.16 -6.75 -10.51
CA PHE A 77 9.89 -6.27 -11.87
C PHE A 77 11.12 -5.65 -12.56
N TYR A 78 12.31 -5.71 -11.97
CA TYR A 78 13.52 -5.13 -12.54
C TYR A 78 13.77 -5.59 -14.01
N LYS A 79 13.68 -6.91 -14.25
CA LYS A 79 13.88 -7.47 -15.59
C LYS A 79 12.79 -7.04 -16.57
N ASP A 80 11.54 -7.01 -16.12
CA ASP A 80 10.41 -6.62 -16.96
C ASP A 80 10.47 -5.13 -17.32
N VAL A 81 10.78 -4.27 -16.36
CA VAL A 81 10.95 -2.82 -16.57
C VAL A 81 12.08 -2.56 -17.56
N LYS A 82 13.24 -3.18 -17.34
CA LYS A 82 14.37 -3.06 -18.26
C LYS A 82 13.99 -3.49 -19.68
N TYR A 83 13.37 -4.64 -19.83
CA TYR A 83 12.94 -5.15 -21.13
C TYR A 83 11.93 -4.22 -21.81
N ILE A 84 10.94 -3.69 -21.06
CA ILE A 84 9.96 -2.74 -21.58
C ILE A 84 10.65 -1.46 -22.09
N ILE A 85 11.60 -0.92 -21.33
CA ILE A 85 12.34 0.28 -21.72
C ILE A 85 13.16 0.02 -22.99
N ASP A 86 13.79 -1.17 -23.13
CA ASP A 86 14.56 -1.56 -24.31
C ASP A 86 13.69 -1.66 -25.58
N LEU A 87 12.39 -1.93 -25.46
CA LEU A 87 11.45 -1.95 -26.58
C LEU A 87 11.08 -0.54 -27.08
N MET A 88 11.22 0.49 -26.24
CA MET A 88 10.85 1.88 -26.55
C MET A 88 11.99 2.60 -27.28
N LYS A 89 12.19 2.23 -28.55
CA LYS A 89 13.34 2.65 -29.34
C LYS A 89 13.41 4.15 -29.62
N HIS A 90 12.26 4.82 -29.69
CA HIS A 90 12.17 6.24 -29.99
C HIS A 90 11.95 7.09 -28.72
N ARG A 91 12.26 6.51 -27.54
CA ARG A 91 12.14 7.23 -26.26
C ARG A 91 13.11 8.41 -26.20
N GLU A 92 12.56 9.57 -25.86
CA GLU A 92 13.28 10.83 -25.70
C GLU A 92 13.56 11.16 -24.24
N SER A 93 12.67 10.74 -23.32
CA SER A 93 12.81 11.03 -21.91
C SER A 93 12.40 9.84 -21.00
N LEU A 94 13.08 9.72 -19.88
CA LEU A 94 12.76 8.83 -18.79
C LEU A 94 12.82 9.60 -17.47
N SER A 95 11.71 9.65 -16.77
CA SER A 95 11.62 10.22 -15.42
C SER A 95 11.35 9.12 -14.41
N MET A 96 12.02 9.16 -13.28
CA MET A 96 11.80 8.23 -12.18
C MET A 96 11.40 8.99 -10.92
N PHE A 97 10.33 8.54 -10.28
CA PHE A 97 9.88 9.00 -8.97
C PHE A 97 10.01 7.85 -7.98
N SER A 98 10.68 8.09 -6.88
CA SER A 98 10.99 7.06 -5.90
C SER A 98 11.11 7.67 -4.51
N ALA A 99 10.62 6.95 -3.50
CA ALA A 99 10.80 7.37 -2.10
C ALA A 99 12.22 7.05 -1.60
N THR A 100 12.82 5.98 -2.12
CA THR A 100 14.16 5.53 -1.77
C THR A 100 15.04 5.36 -3.02
N ILE A 101 16.34 5.57 -2.86
CA ILE A 101 17.31 5.36 -3.95
C ILE A 101 17.96 3.99 -3.71
N SER A 102 17.28 2.92 -4.16
CA SER A 102 17.84 1.57 -4.12
C SER A 102 18.90 1.38 -5.22
N ARG A 103 19.68 0.29 -5.12
CA ARG A 103 20.66 -0.05 -6.14
C ARG A 103 20.01 -0.26 -7.51
N GLU A 104 18.87 -0.91 -7.54
CA GLU A 104 18.09 -1.17 -8.76
C GLU A 104 17.60 0.12 -9.41
N VAL A 105 17.18 1.11 -8.61
CA VAL A 105 16.80 2.45 -9.11
C VAL A 105 18.00 3.14 -9.74
N LEU A 106 19.16 3.11 -9.09
CA LEU A 106 20.40 3.67 -9.65
C LEU A 106 20.81 2.97 -10.93
N ASP A 107 20.72 1.63 -10.99
CA ASP A 107 21.09 0.84 -12.17
C ASP A 107 20.22 1.21 -13.38
N ILE A 108 18.91 1.37 -13.21
CA ILE A 108 18.02 1.85 -14.27
C ILE A 108 18.38 3.28 -14.67
N GLY A 109 18.66 4.16 -13.71
CA GLY A 109 19.10 5.52 -14.00
C GLY A 109 20.35 5.56 -14.85
N TRP A 110 21.39 4.85 -14.46
CA TRP A 110 22.66 4.81 -15.20
C TRP A 110 22.54 4.20 -16.59
N LEU A 111 21.68 3.18 -16.75
CA LEU A 111 21.53 2.51 -18.05
C LEU A 111 20.70 3.33 -19.04
N TYR A 112 19.74 4.11 -18.59
CA TYR A 112 18.70 4.66 -19.46
C TYR A 112 18.50 6.17 -19.39
N GLN A 113 19.10 6.86 -18.42
CA GLN A 113 19.05 8.32 -18.31
C GLN A 113 20.39 8.92 -18.70
N HIS A 114 20.34 10.02 -19.47
CA HIS A 114 21.51 10.80 -19.83
C HIS A 114 21.34 12.23 -19.29
N ASN A 115 22.32 12.72 -18.54
CA ASN A 115 22.29 14.04 -17.92
C ASN A 115 21.02 14.30 -17.10
N ALA A 116 20.55 13.30 -16.36
CA ALA A 116 19.37 13.44 -15.53
C ALA A 116 19.58 14.48 -14.43
N ALA A 117 18.61 15.36 -14.26
CA ALA A 117 18.56 16.21 -13.08
C ALA A 117 18.01 15.42 -11.89
N GLU A 118 18.79 15.38 -10.81
CA GLU A 118 18.33 14.81 -9.55
C GLU A 118 17.66 15.91 -8.72
N VAL A 119 16.41 15.69 -8.37
CA VAL A 119 15.64 16.57 -7.50
C VAL A 119 15.25 15.79 -6.25
N SER A 120 15.86 16.14 -5.13
CA SER A 120 15.53 15.56 -3.82
C SER A 120 14.73 16.58 -3.01
N VAL A 121 13.54 16.16 -2.58
CA VAL A 121 12.71 16.96 -1.67
C VAL A 121 12.90 16.39 -0.27
N GLN A 122 13.64 17.10 0.56
CA GLN A 122 13.71 16.78 1.99
C GLN A 122 12.45 17.33 2.68
N PRO A 123 11.80 16.56 3.56
CA PRO A 123 10.73 17.11 4.37
C PRO A 123 11.26 18.30 5.16
N VAL A 124 10.62 19.45 5.04
CA VAL A 124 10.88 20.57 5.96
C VAL A 124 10.38 20.11 7.33
N GLU A 125 11.21 20.18 8.35
CA GLU A 125 10.93 19.67 9.70
C GLU A 125 9.55 20.12 10.23
N ASP A 126 9.12 21.34 9.91
CA ASP A 126 7.81 21.90 10.30
C ASP A 126 6.62 21.38 9.47
N SER A 127 6.85 20.73 8.34
CA SER A 127 5.79 20.22 7.44
C SER A 127 5.62 18.69 7.49
N SER A 128 6.48 17.99 8.23
CA SER A 128 6.33 16.55 8.45
C SER A 128 5.03 16.26 9.20
N PRO A 129 4.22 15.31 8.72
CA PRO A 129 3.01 14.92 9.45
C PRO A 129 3.40 14.52 10.88
N LYS A 130 2.75 15.15 11.87
CA LYS A 130 2.96 14.80 13.28
C LYS A 130 2.27 13.46 13.55
N ILE A 131 2.97 12.37 13.34
CA ILE A 131 2.49 11.03 13.68
C ILE A 131 3.02 10.70 15.08
N ALA A 132 2.12 10.55 16.04
CA ALA A 132 2.47 10.03 17.34
C ALA A 132 2.76 8.52 17.19
N GLN A 133 3.99 8.12 17.42
CA GLN A 133 4.42 6.75 17.23
C GLN A 133 4.60 6.05 18.58
N TYR A 134 4.03 4.86 18.69
CA TYR A 134 4.05 4.05 19.89
C TYR A 134 4.47 2.62 19.57
N LYS A 135 5.29 2.01 20.43
CA LYS A 135 5.58 0.57 20.38
C LYS A 135 5.04 -0.11 21.64
N LEU A 136 4.34 -1.21 21.44
CA LEU A 136 3.67 -1.96 22.50
C LEU A 136 4.20 -3.38 22.54
N LEU A 137 4.82 -3.74 23.68
CA LEU A 137 5.17 -5.13 23.97
C LEU A 137 3.90 -5.90 24.34
N THR A 138 3.55 -6.89 23.56
CA THR A 138 2.34 -7.70 23.73
C THR A 138 2.66 -9.20 23.62
N THR A 139 1.68 -10.03 23.84
CA THR A 139 1.78 -11.48 23.60
C THR A 139 0.91 -11.86 22.42
N GLY A 140 1.20 -13.00 21.77
CA GLY A 140 0.38 -13.47 20.65
C GLY A 140 -1.10 -13.67 21.01
N ARG A 141 -1.43 -13.86 22.29
CA ARG A 141 -2.81 -14.03 22.79
C ARG A 141 -3.51 -12.69 22.99
N ASP A 142 -2.76 -11.67 23.39
CA ASP A 142 -3.32 -10.37 23.78
C ASP A 142 -3.41 -9.39 22.62
N LYS A 143 -2.64 -9.58 21.53
CA LYS A 143 -2.60 -8.68 20.36
C LYS A 143 -3.98 -8.23 19.88
N LEU A 144 -4.95 -9.16 19.79
CA LEU A 144 -6.32 -8.83 19.35
C LEU A 144 -7.01 -7.91 20.34
N ALA A 145 -6.95 -8.26 21.62
CA ALA A 145 -7.59 -7.47 22.69
C ALA A 145 -6.94 -6.09 22.80
N ASP A 146 -5.60 -6.03 22.73
CA ASP A 146 -4.84 -4.77 22.74
C ASP A 146 -5.25 -3.87 21.57
N ALA A 147 -5.38 -4.41 20.35
CA ALA A 147 -5.80 -3.65 19.18
C ALA A 147 -7.22 -3.13 19.32
N ALA A 148 -8.15 -3.99 19.75
CA ALA A 148 -9.55 -3.61 19.94
C ALA A 148 -9.69 -2.53 21.03
N GLN A 149 -8.99 -2.70 22.14
CA GLN A 149 -9.03 -1.76 23.26
C GLN A 149 -8.50 -0.38 22.88
N ILE A 150 -7.34 -0.32 22.16
CA ILE A 150 -6.81 0.95 21.66
C ILE A 150 -7.82 1.68 20.78
N ILE A 151 -8.48 0.96 19.86
CA ILE A 151 -9.47 1.58 18.96
C ILE A 151 -10.65 2.16 19.76
N ILE A 152 -11.10 1.44 20.78
CA ILE A 152 -12.23 1.86 21.62
C ILE A 152 -11.85 3.05 22.49
N ASP A 153 -10.74 2.96 23.23
CA ASP A 153 -10.33 3.95 24.23
C ASP A 153 -9.97 5.29 23.58
N GLU A 154 -9.30 5.26 22.45
CA GLU A 154 -8.93 6.45 21.70
C GLU A 154 -10.09 6.96 20.80
N GLY A 155 -11.16 6.20 20.67
CA GLY A 155 -12.34 6.57 19.88
C GLY A 155 -12.09 6.69 18.38
N TYR A 156 -11.12 5.95 17.85
CA TYR A 156 -10.78 5.99 16.43
C TYR A 156 -11.92 5.48 15.55
N LYS A 157 -12.18 6.20 14.44
CA LYS A 157 -13.24 5.89 13.47
C LYS A 157 -12.73 5.33 12.15
N ARG A 158 -11.47 5.59 11.83
CA ARG A 158 -10.84 5.11 10.60
C ARG A 158 -9.46 4.57 10.93
N VAL A 159 -9.33 3.25 10.95
CA VAL A 159 -8.09 2.57 11.33
C VAL A 159 -7.63 1.63 10.22
N MET A 160 -6.33 1.65 9.93
CA MET A 160 -5.70 0.61 9.14
C MET A 160 -4.86 -0.30 10.03
N ILE A 161 -5.05 -1.61 9.89
CA ILE A 161 -4.27 -2.62 10.61
C ILE A 161 -3.48 -3.42 9.58
N PHE A 162 -2.17 -3.53 9.78
CA PHE A 162 -1.28 -4.24 8.88
C PHE A 162 -0.85 -5.59 9.45
N CYS A 163 -1.05 -6.66 8.64
CA CYS A 163 -0.56 -8.00 8.87
C CYS A 163 0.39 -8.42 7.76
N ASN A 164 1.38 -9.28 8.07
CA ASN A 164 2.35 -9.74 7.08
C ASN A 164 1.77 -10.79 6.13
N THR A 165 0.75 -11.55 6.54
CA THR A 165 0.17 -12.63 5.73
C THR A 165 -1.31 -12.43 5.46
N LYS A 166 -1.77 -12.92 4.28
CA LYS A 166 -3.20 -12.94 3.94
C LYS A 166 -4.04 -13.76 4.93
N TYR A 167 -3.47 -14.83 5.47
CA TYR A 167 -4.12 -15.67 6.48
C TYR A 167 -4.42 -14.86 7.75
N ASN A 168 -3.41 -14.21 8.32
CA ASN A 168 -3.57 -13.37 9.50
C ASN A 168 -4.53 -12.21 9.25
N THR A 169 -4.51 -11.62 8.05
CA THR A 169 -5.40 -10.54 7.65
C THR A 169 -6.87 -10.98 7.75
N GLY A 170 -7.23 -12.10 7.12
CA GLY A 170 -8.60 -12.62 7.16
C GLY A 170 -9.01 -13.10 8.55
N MET A 171 -8.09 -13.76 9.27
CA MET A 171 -8.35 -14.22 10.64
C MET A 171 -8.64 -13.06 11.59
N LEU A 172 -7.79 -12.03 11.57
CA LEU A 172 -7.95 -10.86 12.42
C LEU A 172 -9.25 -10.10 12.10
N ALA A 173 -9.57 -9.93 10.81
CA ALA A 173 -10.81 -9.29 10.40
C ALA A 173 -12.05 -10.05 10.91
N ASN A 174 -12.05 -11.40 10.83
CA ASN A 174 -13.13 -12.22 11.39
C ASN A 174 -13.24 -12.06 12.91
N GLN A 175 -12.12 -12.04 13.63
CA GLN A 175 -12.11 -11.86 15.08
C GLN A 175 -12.62 -10.46 15.49
N LEU A 176 -12.22 -9.40 14.80
CA LEU A 176 -12.72 -8.05 15.04
C LEU A 176 -14.22 -7.93 14.71
N ALA A 177 -14.69 -8.61 13.66
CA ALA A 177 -16.12 -8.64 13.34
C ALA A 177 -16.94 -9.31 14.46
N ARG A 178 -16.41 -10.36 15.12
CA ARG A 178 -17.03 -11.00 16.29
C ARG A 178 -17.03 -10.11 17.55
N LEU A 179 -16.16 -9.11 17.59
CA LEU A 179 -16.16 -8.05 18.60
C LEU A 179 -17.02 -6.84 18.18
N ASN A 180 -17.89 -7.01 17.18
CA ASN A 180 -18.79 -5.98 16.64
C ASN A 180 -18.11 -4.76 15.99
N PHE A 181 -16.85 -4.89 15.56
CA PHE A 181 -16.23 -3.86 14.73
C PHE A 181 -16.79 -3.92 13.30
N ASN A 182 -17.03 -2.75 12.72
CA ASN A 182 -17.34 -2.63 11.30
C ASN A 182 -16.04 -2.72 10.49
N VAL A 183 -15.65 -3.92 10.13
CA VAL A 183 -14.34 -4.27 9.58
C VAL A 183 -14.47 -4.95 8.23
N ASP A 184 -13.47 -4.72 7.38
CA ASP A 184 -13.25 -5.49 6.15
C ASP A 184 -11.75 -5.77 5.98
N CYS A 185 -11.37 -6.67 5.07
CA CYS A 185 -9.97 -7.01 4.87
C CYS A 185 -9.54 -6.90 3.40
N LEU A 186 -8.23 -6.63 3.20
CA LEU A 186 -7.65 -6.43 1.89
C LEU A 186 -6.38 -7.28 1.73
N HIS A 187 -6.41 -8.27 0.83
CA HIS A 187 -5.27 -9.16 0.56
C HIS A 187 -5.24 -9.61 -0.92
N GLY A 188 -4.15 -10.27 -1.31
CA GLY A 188 -3.87 -10.58 -2.71
C GLY A 188 -4.87 -11.53 -3.39
N ASP A 189 -5.63 -12.34 -2.64
CA ASP A 189 -6.59 -13.29 -3.22
C ASP A 189 -7.92 -12.64 -3.64
N LEU A 190 -8.16 -11.40 -3.25
CA LEU A 190 -9.36 -10.67 -3.64
C LEU A 190 -9.29 -10.25 -5.10
N SER A 191 -10.41 -10.39 -5.80
CA SER A 191 -10.56 -9.84 -7.14
C SER A 191 -10.46 -8.30 -7.12
N GLN A 192 -10.06 -7.70 -8.24
CA GLN A 192 -9.97 -6.25 -8.33
C GLN A 192 -11.32 -5.55 -8.09
N ALA A 193 -12.43 -6.19 -8.46
CA ALA A 193 -13.77 -5.66 -8.21
C ALA A 193 -14.09 -5.60 -6.70
N GLU A 194 -13.74 -6.65 -5.96
CA GLU A 194 -13.89 -6.70 -4.50
C GLU A 194 -13.00 -5.67 -3.82
N ARG A 195 -11.73 -5.57 -4.22
CA ARG A 195 -10.81 -4.55 -3.70
C ARG A 195 -11.35 -3.15 -3.90
N ASN A 196 -11.83 -2.82 -5.11
CA ASN A 196 -12.42 -1.52 -5.40
C ASN A 196 -13.67 -1.25 -4.54
N ARG A 197 -14.54 -2.24 -4.36
CA ARG A 197 -15.73 -2.13 -3.52
C ARG A 197 -15.37 -1.85 -2.05
N ILE A 198 -14.44 -2.61 -1.49
CA ILE A 198 -13.96 -2.43 -0.12
C ILE A 198 -13.37 -1.02 0.05
N MET A 199 -12.54 -0.61 -0.89
CA MET A 199 -11.92 0.72 -0.86
C MET A 199 -12.93 1.86 -0.94
N THR A 200 -13.93 1.73 -1.80
CA THR A 200 -15.01 2.73 -1.91
C THR A 200 -15.76 2.86 -0.57
N ARG A 201 -16.10 1.73 0.04
CA ARG A 201 -16.79 1.69 1.34
C ARG A 201 -15.93 2.26 2.47
N PHE A 202 -14.63 1.95 2.49
CA PHE A 202 -13.71 2.49 3.50
C PHE A 202 -13.52 4.01 3.35
N LYS A 203 -13.39 4.50 2.10
CA LYS A 203 -13.32 5.94 1.81
C LYS A 203 -14.63 6.68 2.18
N ALA A 204 -15.77 6.03 2.01
CA ALA A 204 -17.07 6.58 2.38
C ALA A 204 -17.35 6.55 3.90
N GLY A 205 -16.47 5.93 4.71
CA GLY A 205 -16.68 5.77 6.16
C GLY A 205 -17.71 4.70 6.51
N GLU A 206 -18.04 3.81 5.57
CA GLU A 206 -18.91 2.67 5.82
C GLU A 206 -18.18 1.50 6.49
N ILE A 207 -16.89 1.55 6.55
CA ILE A 207 -16.00 0.59 7.23
C ILE A 207 -15.09 1.40 8.14
N ASP A 208 -15.03 1.04 9.42
CA ASP A 208 -14.23 1.72 10.42
C ASP A 208 -12.80 1.16 10.48
N VAL A 209 -12.66 -0.14 10.29
CA VAL A 209 -11.37 -0.84 10.38
C VAL A 209 -11.06 -1.58 9.08
N LEU A 210 -9.91 -1.30 8.49
CA LEU A 210 -9.42 -2.02 7.32
C LEU A 210 -8.17 -2.81 7.69
N VAL A 211 -8.25 -4.15 7.65
CA VAL A 211 -7.10 -5.03 7.87
C VAL A 211 -6.46 -5.35 6.53
N ALA A 212 -5.16 -5.13 6.36
CA ALA A 212 -4.53 -5.27 5.06
C ALA A 212 -3.14 -5.90 5.13
N THR A 213 -2.70 -6.52 4.02
CA THR A 213 -1.29 -6.81 3.78
C THR A 213 -0.62 -5.64 3.07
N ASP A 214 0.71 -5.50 3.20
CA ASP A 214 1.47 -4.44 2.51
C ASP A 214 1.22 -4.44 1.00
N VAL A 215 1.36 -5.60 0.37
CA VAL A 215 1.17 -5.75 -1.08
C VAL A 215 -0.23 -5.31 -1.52
N ALA A 216 -1.26 -5.63 -0.75
CA ALA A 216 -2.62 -5.25 -1.08
C ALA A 216 -2.91 -3.77 -0.80
N ALA A 217 -2.21 -3.16 0.15
CA ALA A 217 -2.33 -1.75 0.50
C ALA A 217 -1.48 -0.82 -0.39
N ARG A 218 -0.60 -1.35 -1.22
CA ARG A 218 0.20 -0.56 -2.18
C ARG A 218 -0.67 0.05 -3.27
N GLY A 219 -0.31 1.25 -3.70
CA GLY A 219 -1.05 1.98 -4.74
C GLY A 219 -2.46 2.38 -4.33
N ILE A 220 -2.83 2.18 -3.07
CA ILE A 220 -4.12 2.60 -2.55
C ILE A 220 -3.99 4.05 -2.07
N ASP A 221 -4.78 4.92 -2.69
CA ASP A 221 -4.97 6.27 -2.20
C ASP A 221 -5.91 6.25 -0.99
N VAL A 222 -5.36 5.79 0.16
CA VAL A 222 -5.92 5.98 1.48
C VAL A 222 -4.89 6.71 2.30
N SER A 223 -5.20 7.92 2.56
CA SER A 223 -4.48 8.80 3.48
C SER A 223 -5.50 9.36 4.47
N ASP A 224 -5.01 9.85 5.58
CA ASP A 224 -5.85 10.52 6.58
C ASP A 224 -6.72 9.55 7.42
N VAL A 225 -6.17 8.35 7.72
CA VAL A 225 -6.74 7.50 8.77
C VAL A 225 -6.33 8.05 10.15
N ASP A 226 -7.17 7.82 11.15
CA ASP A 226 -6.92 8.27 12.53
C ASP A 226 -5.72 7.56 13.13
N ALA A 227 -5.63 6.24 12.89
CA ALA A 227 -4.53 5.43 13.38
C ALA A 227 -4.11 4.32 12.40
N VAL A 228 -2.82 3.96 12.50
CA VAL A 228 -2.23 2.78 11.88
C VAL A 228 -1.78 1.82 12.98
N ILE A 229 -2.20 0.57 12.92
CA ILE A 229 -1.73 -0.49 13.80
C ILE A 229 -0.88 -1.47 13.00
N ASN A 230 0.41 -1.52 13.28
CA ASN A 230 1.29 -2.58 12.79
C ASN A 230 1.10 -3.80 13.70
N TYR A 231 0.13 -4.63 13.38
CA TYR A 231 -0.22 -5.84 14.13
C TYR A 231 0.91 -6.87 14.09
N ASP A 232 1.55 -6.99 12.92
CA ASP A 232 2.79 -7.73 12.72
C ASP A 232 3.93 -6.75 12.42
N VAL A 233 5.12 -7.03 12.99
CA VAL A 233 6.34 -6.27 12.70
C VAL A 233 6.65 -6.39 11.21
N PRO A 234 6.88 -5.29 10.49
CA PRO A 234 7.20 -5.34 9.07
C PRO A 234 8.45 -6.17 8.78
N GLU A 235 8.39 -7.00 7.74
CA GLU A 235 9.55 -7.77 7.28
C GLU A 235 10.61 -6.87 6.65
N GLU A 236 10.17 -5.88 5.84
CA GLU A 236 11.03 -4.88 5.21
C GLU A 236 10.91 -3.52 5.93
N ASN A 237 12.02 -2.78 5.97
CA ASN A 237 12.07 -1.53 6.73
C ASN A 237 11.23 -0.44 6.07
N GLU A 238 11.23 -0.39 4.74
CA GLU A 238 10.46 0.59 3.97
C GLU A 238 8.95 0.45 4.22
N HIS A 239 8.48 -0.78 4.44
CA HIS A 239 7.04 -1.02 4.76
C HIS A 239 6.61 -0.26 6.01
N TYR A 240 7.47 -0.14 7.03
CA TYR A 240 7.12 0.62 8.23
C TYR A 240 6.78 2.07 7.90
N THR A 241 7.64 2.75 7.15
CA THR A 241 7.45 4.14 6.75
C THR A 241 6.20 4.31 5.87
N HIS A 242 5.99 3.39 4.93
CA HIS A 242 4.81 3.39 4.06
C HIS A 242 3.50 3.13 4.82
N ARG A 243 3.53 2.25 5.84
CA ARG A 243 2.37 1.97 6.69
C ARG A 243 2.00 3.20 7.52
N ILE A 244 2.95 3.76 8.27
CA ILE A 244 2.69 4.93 9.13
C ILE A 244 2.28 6.16 8.32
N GLY A 245 2.80 6.31 7.10
CA GLY A 245 2.44 7.38 6.19
C GLY A 245 0.98 7.36 5.69
N ARG A 246 0.14 6.41 6.13
CA ARG A 246 -1.31 6.41 5.88
C ARG A 246 -2.06 7.31 6.85
N THR A 247 -1.45 7.74 7.94
CA THR A 247 -2.00 8.70 8.89
C THR A 247 -1.18 10.00 8.93
N GLY A 248 -1.66 10.99 9.64
CA GLY A 248 -0.95 12.25 9.89
C GLY A 248 -0.89 13.21 8.72
N ARG A 249 -1.65 13.01 7.64
CA ARG A 249 -1.71 13.94 6.49
C ARG A 249 -2.73 15.06 6.71
N ALA A 250 -2.66 16.09 5.86
CA ALA A 250 -3.60 17.23 5.84
C ALA A 250 -3.71 17.99 7.17
N ARG A 251 -2.60 18.14 7.93
CA ARG A 251 -2.51 18.85 9.21
C ARG A 251 -3.27 18.21 10.38
N LYS A 252 -3.76 16.96 10.24
CA LYS A 252 -4.30 16.20 11.36
C LYS A 252 -3.19 15.42 12.06
N GLN A 253 -3.27 15.34 13.39
CA GLN A 253 -2.42 14.44 14.16
C GLN A 253 -2.88 13.02 13.90
N GLY A 254 -1.95 12.14 13.55
CA GLY A 254 -2.17 10.72 13.40
C GLY A 254 -1.45 9.92 14.48
N ALA A 255 -1.89 8.68 14.70
CA ALA A 255 -1.24 7.76 15.61
C ALA A 255 -0.77 6.49 14.89
N SER A 256 0.36 5.95 15.31
CA SER A 256 0.86 4.66 14.84
C SER A 256 1.27 3.79 16.01
N TYR A 257 0.82 2.55 16.01
CA TYR A 257 1.13 1.56 17.04
C TYR A 257 1.89 0.40 16.41
N LEU A 258 3.05 0.05 16.95
CA LEU A 258 3.86 -1.09 16.54
C LEU A 258 3.79 -2.16 17.62
N PHE A 259 3.08 -3.26 17.35
CA PHE A 259 2.98 -4.38 18.24
C PHE A 259 4.14 -5.35 18.03
N TYR A 260 4.71 -5.84 19.11
CA TYR A 260 5.81 -6.79 19.04
C TYR A 260 5.85 -7.69 20.26
N THR A 261 6.39 -8.89 20.08
CA THR A 261 6.66 -9.84 21.14
C THR A 261 8.10 -9.70 21.67
N LYS A 262 8.42 -10.39 22.76
CA LYS A 262 9.79 -10.37 23.30
C LYS A 262 10.83 -10.88 22.29
N GLU A 263 10.45 -11.85 21.48
CA GLU A 263 11.30 -12.45 20.45
C GLU A 263 11.59 -11.45 19.32
N GLU A 264 10.65 -10.56 19.02
CA GLU A 264 10.75 -9.55 17.97
C GLU A 264 11.47 -8.27 18.41
N GLN A 265 11.79 -8.10 19.68
CA GLN A 265 12.41 -6.88 20.23
C GLN A 265 13.63 -6.42 19.42
N LYS A 266 14.56 -7.35 19.11
CA LYS A 266 15.79 -7.01 18.35
C LYS A 266 15.47 -6.50 16.94
N ARG A 267 14.45 -7.11 16.30
CA ARG A 267 14.00 -6.68 14.97
C ARG A 267 13.36 -5.29 15.02
N VAL A 268 12.57 -5.00 16.05
CA VAL A 268 11.97 -3.67 16.25
C VAL A 268 13.02 -2.61 16.48
N ASP A 269 14.00 -2.85 17.33
CA ASP A 269 15.06 -1.90 17.59
C ASP A 269 15.90 -1.63 16.32
N GLN A 270 16.16 -2.65 15.51
CA GLN A 270 16.82 -2.49 14.21
C GLN A 270 15.95 -1.70 13.23
N LEU A 271 14.65 -2.02 13.13
CA LEU A 271 13.69 -1.36 12.27
C LEU A 271 13.63 0.14 12.55
N LEU A 272 13.41 0.52 13.81
CA LEU A 272 13.30 1.92 14.23
C LEU A 272 14.57 2.70 13.98
N ARG A 273 15.74 2.07 14.20
CA ARG A 273 17.05 2.70 13.91
C ARG A 273 17.23 2.95 12.40
N LEU A 274 16.95 1.95 11.56
CA LEU A 274 17.15 2.06 10.11
C LEU A 274 16.14 3.02 9.46
N THR A 275 14.93 3.13 10.00
CA THR A 275 13.90 4.07 9.53
C THR A 275 13.99 5.45 10.22
N ARG A 276 14.99 5.68 11.09
CA ARG A 276 15.21 6.93 11.83
C ARG A 276 14.04 7.35 12.72
N ASN A 277 13.31 6.37 13.26
CA ASN A 277 12.14 6.58 14.13
C ASN A 277 12.43 6.22 15.61
N THR A 278 13.69 6.06 16.01
CA THR A 278 14.04 5.60 17.36
C THR A 278 13.55 6.57 18.44
N ASP A 279 13.73 7.87 18.21
CA ASP A 279 13.38 8.92 19.19
C ASP A 279 11.89 9.28 19.13
N ASP A 280 11.26 9.10 17.97
CA ASP A 280 9.85 9.40 17.74
C ASP A 280 8.91 8.30 18.27
N CYS A 281 9.38 7.04 18.30
CA CYS A 281 8.58 5.90 18.68
C CYS A 281 8.68 5.59 20.18
N LYS A 282 7.69 6.01 20.94
CA LYS A 282 7.64 5.86 22.39
C LYS A 282 7.21 4.46 22.81
N SER A 283 7.91 3.87 23.80
CA SER A 283 7.42 2.64 24.43
C SER A 283 6.22 2.94 25.31
N VAL A 284 5.13 2.23 25.09
CA VAL A 284 3.92 2.34 25.90
C VAL A 284 3.61 0.98 26.52
N LYS A 285 3.04 1.02 27.72
CA LYS A 285 2.40 -0.12 28.36
C LYS A 285 0.99 0.33 28.67
N PHE A 286 0.02 -0.34 28.11
CA PHE A 286 -1.36 -0.13 28.49
C PHE A 286 -1.71 -1.14 29.58
N ASP A 287 -2.33 -0.66 30.64
CA ASP A 287 -2.90 -1.52 31.67
C ASP A 287 -4.35 -1.81 31.27
N PHE A 288 -4.49 -2.61 30.22
CA PHE A 288 -5.79 -2.93 29.68
C PHE A 288 -6.48 -3.97 30.55
N ASN A 289 -7.67 -3.64 31.02
CA ASN A 289 -8.61 -4.62 31.54
C ASN A 289 -9.51 -5.11 30.41
N HIS A 290 -9.16 -6.24 29.81
CA HIS A 290 -9.89 -6.82 28.67
C HIS A 290 -11.23 -7.49 29.07
N GLU A 291 -11.74 -7.30 30.30
CA GLU A 291 -12.95 -7.96 30.80
C GLU A 291 -14.22 -7.67 29.98
N HIS A 292 -14.27 -6.55 29.28
CA HIS A 292 -15.43 -6.19 28.45
C HIS A 292 -15.32 -6.65 27.01
N LEU A 293 -14.17 -7.11 26.57
CA LEU A 293 -13.98 -7.62 25.21
C LEU A 293 -14.44 -9.07 25.14
N LYS A 294 -15.75 -9.27 25.01
CA LYS A 294 -16.35 -10.59 24.85
C LYS A 294 -16.65 -10.87 23.40
N ILE A 295 -16.19 -12.01 22.90
CA ILE A 295 -16.61 -12.55 21.60
C ILE A 295 -18.05 -13.02 21.76
N GLU A 296 -18.96 -12.48 20.94
CA GLU A 296 -20.33 -12.97 20.92
C GLU A 296 -20.39 -14.31 20.20
N ASP A 297 -20.83 -15.35 20.91
CA ASP A 297 -20.97 -16.73 20.39
C ASP A 297 -22.03 -16.84 19.26
N THR A 298 -22.85 -15.80 19.09
CA THR A 298 -23.89 -15.72 18.06
C THR A 298 -23.45 -15.02 16.78
N ALA A 299 -22.17 -14.69 16.64
CA ALA A 299 -21.66 -14.03 15.44
C ALA A 299 -21.93 -14.88 14.18
N PRO A 300 -22.31 -14.27 13.04
CA PRO A 300 -22.53 -14.98 11.80
C PRO A 300 -21.28 -15.74 11.39
N ALA A 301 -21.47 -16.85 10.65
CA ALA A 301 -20.38 -17.65 10.09
C ALA A 301 -19.32 -16.76 9.47
N ASP A 302 -18.05 -17.16 9.55
CA ASP A 302 -16.90 -16.37 9.13
C ASP A 302 -17.16 -15.59 7.85
N LYS A 303 -17.14 -14.27 7.95
CA LYS A 303 -17.45 -13.34 6.87
C LYS A 303 -16.39 -13.39 5.76
N PHE A 304 -15.18 -13.78 6.13
CA PHE A 304 -14.03 -13.82 5.22
C PHE A 304 -13.58 -15.26 5.00
N GLN A 305 -13.71 -15.76 3.77
CA GLN A 305 -13.24 -17.11 3.42
C GLN A 305 -11.72 -17.11 3.35
N ILE A 306 -11.10 -17.92 4.21
CA ILE A 306 -9.67 -18.18 4.19
C ILE A 306 -9.46 -19.44 3.36
N LYS A 307 -8.94 -19.32 2.14
CA LYS A 307 -8.51 -20.50 1.38
C LYS A 307 -7.24 -21.04 2.01
N ALA A 308 -7.35 -22.15 2.73
CA ALA A 308 -6.19 -22.90 3.15
C ALA A 308 -5.61 -23.63 1.93
N TYR A 309 -4.40 -23.26 1.53
CA TYR A 309 -3.59 -24.05 0.61
C TYR A 309 -2.63 -24.87 1.49
N PHE A 310 -2.85 -26.17 1.50
CA PHE A 310 -1.88 -27.15 2.00
C PHE A 310 -0.81 -27.40 0.94
#